data_e3d878c1e3f9bd8cde6b9d84943c28a8
#
_entry.id   e3d878c1e3f9bd8cde6b9d84943c28a8
#
_cell.length_a   1.000
_cell.length_b   1.000
_cell.length_c   1.000
_cell.angle_alpha   90.00
_cell.angle_beta   90.00
_cell.angle_gamma   90.00
#
_symmetry.space_group_name_H-M   'P 1'
#
loop_
_entity.id
_entity.type
_entity.pdbx_description
1 polymer ?
#
loop_
_entity_poly.entity_id
_entity_poly.type
_entity_poly.pdbx_seq_one_letter_code
_entity_poly.pdbx_strand_id
1 'polypeptide(L)'
;MEAPHILSLPLWALLPPLVALGYVSGSWLGALFVCRLAGVGDPRLAGSFNPGFSNVLRLHGRRLALATLLVDAAKGMPVLMLAILLGLPPWAQGLVGLAVLLGHSYPAWHHFRGGKAVASAFGVMLVLTPGVALVCALLWALLAWRVRTAAVASLASAAAAPLASLWLAPDYVVVVIAFTLLVLVRHVLNIQRLGRGDEPGL
;
A
#
# COMPACT_ATOMS: atom_id res chain seq x y z
N MET A 1 -10.38 -37.15 12.30
CA MET A 1 -11.39 -36.10 12.39
C MET A 1 -11.12 -35.16 11.22
N GLU A 2 -11.85 -35.35 10.12
CA GLU A 2 -11.74 -34.43 8.97
C GLU A 2 -12.31 -33.07 9.39
N ALA A 3 -11.51 -32.01 9.13
CA ALA A 3 -12.01 -30.64 9.35
C ALA A 3 -13.26 -30.43 8.47
N PRO A 4 -14.30 -29.75 8.95
CA PRO A 4 -15.49 -29.52 8.18
C PRO A 4 -15.13 -28.79 6.87
N HIS A 5 -15.60 -29.34 5.73
CA HIS A 5 -15.48 -28.75 4.40
C HIS A 5 -16.23 -27.42 4.33
N ILE A 6 -15.69 -26.39 4.96
CA ILE A 6 -16.39 -25.11 5.08
C ILE A 6 -16.47 -24.37 3.75
N LEU A 7 -15.66 -24.69 2.74
CA LEU A 7 -15.86 -24.13 1.40
C LEU A 7 -15.12 -24.98 0.35
N SER A 8 -15.80 -25.92 -0.24
CA SER A 8 -15.35 -26.60 -1.48
C SER A 8 -15.60 -25.75 -2.74
N LEU A 9 -15.67 -24.42 -2.58
CA LEU A 9 -15.86 -23.54 -3.72
C LEU A 9 -14.57 -23.50 -4.55
N PRO A 10 -14.66 -23.67 -5.87
CA PRO A 10 -13.51 -23.63 -6.73
C PRO A 10 -12.90 -22.21 -6.77
N LEU A 11 -11.59 -22.13 -7.05
CA LEU A 11 -10.85 -20.86 -7.07
C LEU A 11 -11.49 -19.77 -7.95
N TRP A 12 -12.06 -20.17 -9.10
CA TRP A 12 -12.73 -19.24 -10.02
C TRP A 12 -13.99 -18.59 -9.41
N ALA A 13 -14.60 -19.20 -8.40
CA ALA A 13 -15.76 -18.65 -7.69
C ALA A 13 -15.34 -17.74 -6.52
N LEU A 14 -14.19 -18.01 -5.91
CA LEU A 14 -13.67 -17.25 -4.75
C LEU A 14 -12.87 -16.02 -5.16
N LEU A 15 -12.02 -16.13 -6.18
CA LEU A 15 -11.05 -15.10 -6.53
C LEU A 15 -11.69 -13.78 -7.03
N PRO A 16 -12.67 -13.78 -7.96
CA PRO A 16 -13.25 -12.53 -8.47
C PRO A 16 -13.89 -11.67 -7.39
N PRO A 17 -14.74 -12.20 -6.47
CA PRO A 17 -15.31 -11.38 -5.41
C PRO A 17 -14.25 -10.85 -4.42
N LEU A 18 -13.19 -11.63 -4.11
CA LEU A 18 -12.12 -11.17 -3.24
C LEU A 18 -11.28 -10.06 -3.89
N VAL A 19 -11.01 -10.16 -5.19
CA VAL A 19 -10.35 -9.09 -5.96
C VAL A 19 -11.21 -7.82 -5.96
N ALA A 20 -12.53 -7.95 -6.19
CA ALA A 20 -13.45 -6.81 -6.14
C ALA A 20 -13.49 -6.18 -4.73
N LEU A 21 -13.59 -6.98 -3.67
CA LEU A 21 -13.52 -6.51 -2.28
C LEU A 21 -12.17 -5.84 -1.98
N GLY A 22 -11.06 -6.39 -2.47
CA GLY A 22 -9.72 -5.80 -2.35
C GLY A 22 -9.68 -4.41 -2.98
N TYR A 23 -10.18 -4.25 -4.20
CA TYR A 23 -10.25 -2.95 -4.86
C TYR A 23 -11.14 -1.96 -4.11
N VAL A 24 -12.32 -2.38 -3.68
CA VAL A 24 -13.26 -1.55 -2.92
C VAL A 24 -12.62 -1.09 -1.60
N SER A 25 -12.04 -1.99 -0.83
CA SER A 25 -11.38 -1.67 0.44
C SER A 25 -10.18 -0.74 0.21
N GLY A 26 -9.37 -1.00 -0.82
CA GLY A 26 -8.25 -0.15 -1.22
C GLY A 26 -8.68 1.26 -1.62
N SER A 27 -9.82 1.39 -2.27
CA SER A 27 -10.33 2.66 -2.78
C SER A 27 -10.77 3.65 -1.68
N TRP A 28 -10.87 3.19 -0.45
CA TRP A 28 -11.10 4.08 0.69
C TRP A 28 -9.79 4.77 1.10
N LEU A 29 -9.71 6.09 0.90
CA LEU A 29 -8.50 6.86 1.16
C LEU A 29 -8.46 7.32 2.63
N GLY A 30 -7.55 6.75 3.42
CA GLY A 30 -7.39 7.05 4.84
C GLY A 30 -7.09 8.53 5.11
N ALA A 31 -6.30 9.18 4.26
CA ALA A 31 -6.01 10.60 4.39
C ALA A 31 -7.26 11.47 4.32
N LEU A 32 -8.19 11.19 3.40
CA LEU A 32 -9.43 11.96 3.28
C LEU A 32 -10.34 11.73 4.47
N PHE A 33 -10.45 10.48 4.91
CA PHE A 33 -11.25 10.12 6.07
C PHE A 33 -10.74 10.80 7.33
N VAL A 34 -9.44 10.70 7.62
CA VAL A 34 -8.80 11.28 8.81
C VAL A 34 -8.90 12.80 8.80
N CYS A 35 -8.59 13.45 7.67
CA CYS A 35 -8.67 14.91 7.55
C CYS A 35 -10.12 15.42 7.72
N ARG A 36 -11.10 14.72 7.14
CA ARG A 36 -12.52 15.05 7.31
C ARG A 36 -12.99 14.94 8.76
N LEU A 37 -12.62 13.85 9.46
CA LEU A 37 -12.96 13.68 10.88
C LEU A 37 -12.32 14.74 11.77
N ALA A 38 -11.11 15.19 11.42
CA ALA A 38 -10.39 16.23 12.15
C ALA A 38 -10.83 17.66 11.79
N GLY A 39 -11.75 17.84 10.82
CA GLY A 39 -12.20 19.15 10.38
C GLY A 39 -11.13 19.99 9.69
N VAL A 40 -10.10 19.34 9.09
CA VAL A 40 -9.00 20.03 8.39
C VAL A 40 -9.10 19.89 6.87
N GLY A 41 -8.33 20.69 6.14
CA GLY A 41 -8.39 20.78 4.67
C GLY A 41 -8.05 19.46 3.95
N ASP A 42 -8.62 19.29 2.74
CA ASP A 42 -8.37 18.13 1.88
C ASP A 42 -6.91 18.15 1.39
N PRO A 43 -6.11 17.10 1.67
CA PRO A 43 -4.70 17.03 1.27
C PRO A 43 -4.49 16.95 -0.25
N ARG A 44 -5.53 16.72 -1.04
CA ARG A 44 -5.45 16.75 -2.51
C ARG A 44 -5.42 18.15 -3.09
N LEU A 45 -5.73 19.17 -2.27
CA LEU A 45 -5.83 20.58 -2.70
C LEU A 45 -4.60 21.41 -2.31
N ALA A 46 -3.63 20.82 -1.57
CA ALA A 46 -2.45 21.55 -1.10
C ALA A 46 -1.20 20.66 -1.01
N GLY A 47 -0.04 21.28 -0.85
CA GLY A 47 1.26 20.64 -0.73
C GLY A 47 1.64 19.82 -1.96
N SER A 48 1.88 18.52 -1.79
CA SER A 48 2.19 17.62 -2.92
C SER A 48 0.95 17.12 -3.67
N PHE A 49 -0.25 17.54 -3.28
CA PHE A 49 -1.54 17.12 -3.84
C PHE A 49 -1.81 15.61 -3.74
N ASN A 50 -1.00 14.89 -2.97
CA ASN A 50 -1.13 13.44 -2.78
C ASN A 50 -1.88 13.13 -1.47
N PRO A 51 -2.97 12.32 -1.50
CA PRO A 51 -3.70 11.92 -0.29
C PRO A 51 -2.99 10.77 0.45
N GLY A 52 -1.89 11.07 1.14
CA GLY A 52 -1.11 10.08 1.87
C GLY A 52 -0.31 10.66 3.03
N PHE A 53 0.30 9.77 3.82
CA PHE A 53 1.04 10.07 5.05
C PHE A 53 1.94 11.31 4.96
N SER A 54 2.85 11.37 3.98
CA SER A 54 3.87 12.42 3.91
C SER A 54 3.28 13.80 3.63
N ASN A 55 2.20 13.89 2.85
CA ASN A 55 1.54 15.16 2.61
C ASN A 55 0.72 15.61 3.82
N VAL A 56 -0.01 14.69 4.46
CA VAL A 56 -0.73 14.96 5.71
C VAL A 56 0.24 15.38 6.81
N LEU A 57 1.45 14.78 6.87
CA LEU A 57 2.50 15.18 7.81
C LEU A 57 2.90 16.65 7.65
N ARG A 58 3.11 17.09 6.41
CA ARG A 58 3.49 18.49 6.10
C ARG A 58 2.37 19.48 6.38
N LEU A 59 1.13 19.11 6.02
CA LEU A 59 -0.02 20.03 6.11
C LEU A 59 -0.64 20.08 7.51
N HIS A 60 -0.72 18.96 8.20
CA HIS A 60 -1.56 18.79 9.38
C HIS A 60 -0.85 18.14 10.57
N GLY A 61 0.46 17.81 10.41
CA GLY A 61 1.31 17.32 11.50
C GLY A 61 1.22 15.83 11.78
N ARG A 62 2.02 15.41 12.77
CA ARG A 62 2.35 14.00 13.03
C ARG A 62 1.16 13.12 13.42
N ARG A 63 0.21 13.65 14.23
CA ARG A 63 -0.93 12.86 14.74
C ARG A 63 -1.84 12.40 13.60
N LEU A 64 -2.23 13.32 12.71
CA LEU A 64 -3.11 12.99 11.59
C LEU A 64 -2.38 12.18 10.52
N ALA A 65 -1.07 12.42 10.34
CA ALA A 65 -0.25 11.59 9.45
C ALA A 65 -0.18 10.14 9.93
N LEU A 66 0.07 9.90 11.22
CA LEU A 66 0.11 8.54 11.78
C LEU A 66 -1.25 7.84 11.66
N ALA A 67 -2.34 8.54 11.96
CA ALA A 67 -3.69 7.99 11.76
C ALA A 67 -3.93 7.62 10.29
N THR A 68 -3.51 8.48 9.34
CA THR A 68 -3.56 8.18 7.89
C THR A 68 -2.76 6.93 7.54
N LEU A 69 -1.53 6.81 8.05
CA LEU A 69 -0.66 5.64 7.82
C LEU A 69 -1.34 4.35 8.29
N LEU A 70 -1.88 4.36 9.53
CA LEU A 70 -2.52 3.19 10.12
C LEU A 70 -3.77 2.77 9.35
N VAL A 71 -4.64 3.71 8.98
CA VAL A 71 -5.85 3.43 8.19
C VAL A 71 -5.49 2.89 6.81
N ASP A 72 -4.53 3.51 6.11
CA ASP A 72 -4.13 3.08 4.77
C ASP A 72 -3.39 1.73 4.77
N ALA A 73 -2.66 1.39 5.83
CA ALA A 73 -2.04 0.08 5.99
C ALA A 73 -3.09 -1.01 6.34
N ALA A 74 -3.99 -0.71 7.28
CA ALA A 74 -4.92 -1.71 7.80
C ALA A 74 -6.05 -2.08 6.84
N LYS A 75 -6.47 -1.16 5.95
CA LYS A 75 -7.70 -1.32 5.14
C LYS A 75 -7.75 -2.57 4.26
N GLY A 76 -6.60 -3.04 3.77
CA GLY A 76 -6.50 -4.25 2.95
C GLY A 76 -6.33 -5.55 3.75
N MET A 77 -5.94 -5.46 5.03
CA MET A 77 -5.63 -6.65 5.83
C MET A 77 -6.80 -7.62 5.97
N PRO A 78 -8.05 -7.19 6.25
CA PRO A 78 -9.17 -8.12 6.42
C PRO A 78 -9.45 -8.99 5.20
N VAL A 79 -9.43 -8.41 3.99
CA VAL A 79 -9.69 -9.18 2.77
C VAL A 79 -8.55 -10.13 2.45
N LEU A 80 -7.30 -9.78 2.77
CA LEU A 80 -6.15 -10.67 2.60
C LEU A 80 -6.17 -11.82 3.60
N MET A 81 -6.49 -11.54 4.86
CA MET A 81 -6.66 -12.59 5.88
C MET A 81 -7.77 -13.56 5.45
N LEU A 82 -8.88 -13.06 4.90
CA LEU A 82 -9.94 -13.90 4.35
C LEU A 82 -9.42 -14.75 3.18
N ALA A 83 -8.63 -14.19 2.26
CA ALA A 83 -8.04 -14.94 1.14
C ALA A 83 -7.12 -16.08 1.64
N ILE A 84 -6.33 -15.84 2.70
CA ILE A 84 -5.48 -16.86 3.33
C ILE A 84 -6.35 -17.94 3.99
N LEU A 85 -7.35 -17.55 4.78
CA LEU A 85 -8.25 -18.46 5.48
C LEU A 85 -9.04 -19.36 4.52
N LEU A 86 -9.37 -18.86 3.33
CA LEU A 86 -10.02 -19.62 2.26
C LEU A 86 -9.04 -20.50 1.47
N GLY A 87 -7.75 -20.53 1.84
CA GLY A 87 -6.74 -21.39 1.23
C GLY A 87 -6.33 -20.97 -0.20
N LEU A 88 -6.48 -19.69 -0.58
CA LEU A 88 -6.03 -19.24 -1.89
C LEU A 88 -4.51 -19.43 -2.03
N PRO A 89 -4.00 -19.82 -3.20
CA PRO A 89 -2.57 -19.94 -3.44
C PRO A 89 -1.88 -18.54 -3.43
N PRO A 90 -0.56 -18.46 -3.19
CA PRO A 90 0.17 -17.20 -3.06
C PRO A 90 -0.07 -16.18 -4.19
N TRP A 91 -0.09 -16.64 -5.45
CA TRP A 91 -0.36 -15.77 -6.59
C TRP A 91 -1.77 -15.15 -6.56
N ALA A 92 -2.79 -15.90 -6.11
CA ALA A 92 -4.17 -15.42 -6.00
C ALA A 92 -4.33 -14.44 -4.84
N GLN A 93 -3.69 -14.71 -3.69
CA GLN A 93 -3.58 -13.74 -2.59
C GLN A 93 -2.90 -12.45 -3.07
N GLY A 94 -1.86 -12.59 -3.90
CA GLY A 94 -1.19 -11.46 -4.56
C GLY A 94 -2.08 -10.62 -5.45
N LEU A 95 -2.98 -11.23 -6.23
CA LEU A 95 -3.97 -10.51 -7.04
C LEU A 95 -4.95 -9.72 -6.17
N VAL A 96 -5.40 -10.28 -5.05
CA VAL A 96 -6.22 -9.56 -4.07
C VAL A 96 -5.44 -8.36 -3.50
N GLY A 97 -4.18 -8.56 -3.12
CA GLY A 97 -3.29 -7.50 -2.65
C GLY A 97 -3.07 -6.41 -3.71
N LEU A 98 -2.82 -6.78 -4.96
CA LEU A 98 -2.68 -5.84 -6.07
C LEU A 98 -3.96 -5.02 -6.28
N ALA A 99 -5.13 -5.65 -6.14
CA ALA A 99 -6.41 -4.96 -6.21
C ALA A 99 -6.57 -3.90 -5.10
N VAL A 100 -6.11 -4.18 -3.86
CA VAL A 100 -6.06 -3.19 -2.77
C VAL A 100 -5.17 -2.00 -3.17
N LEU A 101 -3.99 -2.25 -3.72
CA LEU A 101 -3.07 -1.19 -4.13
C LEU A 101 -3.62 -0.37 -5.31
N LEU A 102 -4.24 -1.02 -6.28
CA LEU A 102 -4.91 -0.36 -7.42
C LEU A 102 -6.09 0.49 -6.93
N GLY A 103 -6.90 -0.03 -6.00
CA GLY A 103 -7.99 0.73 -5.39
C GLY A 103 -7.48 1.98 -4.70
N HIS A 104 -6.39 1.91 -3.92
CA HIS A 104 -5.77 3.09 -3.30
C HIS A 104 -5.21 4.07 -4.32
N SER A 105 -4.63 3.59 -5.41
CA SER A 105 -3.97 4.42 -6.42
C SER A 105 -4.94 5.05 -7.42
N TYR A 106 -6.01 4.33 -7.73
CA TYR A 106 -7.01 4.68 -8.74
C TYR A 106 -8.44 4.42 -8.23
N PRO A 107 -8.88 5.08 -7.14
CA PRO A 107 -10.19 4.86 -6.55
C PRO A 107 -11.32 5.38 -7.44
N ALA A 108 -12.29 4.53 -7.79
CA ALA A 108 -13.37 4.87 -8.73
C ALA A 108 -14.20 6.07 -8.26
N TRP A 109 -14.60 6.10 -6.97
CA TRP A 109 -15.41 7.20 -6.41
C TRP A 109 -14.64 8.48 -6.08
N HIS A 110 -13.34 8.53 -6.41
CA HIS A 110 -12.50 9.72 -6.34
C HIS A 110 -11.96 10.12 -7.71
N HIS A 111 -12.70 9.82 -8.80
CA HIS A 111 -12.31 10.10 -10.18
C HIS A 111 -10.93 9.52 -10.54
N PHE A 112 -10.60 8.35 -10.00
CA PHE A 112 -9.32 7.66 -10.15
C PHE A 112 -8.09 8.46 -9.68
N ARG A 113 -8.29 9.46 -8.81
CA ARG A 113 -7.23 10.30 -8.23
C ARG A 113 -6.93 9.87 -6.80
N GLY A 114 -6.08 8.88 -6.64
CA GLY A 114 -5.65 8.32 -5.37
C GLY A 114 -4.19 8.61 -5.00
N GLY A 115 -3.70 7.85 -4.02
CA GLY A 115 -2.35 7.94 -3.49
C GLY A 115 -1.31 7.13 -4.26
N LYS A 116 -0.17 6.87 -3.62
CA LYS A 116 0.96 6.12 -4.19
C LYS A 116 1.07 4.69 -3.65
N ALA A 117 0.12 4.27 -2.86
CA ALA A 117 -0.03 2.94 -2.27
C ALA A 117 1.12 2.45 -1.36
N VAL A 118 2.07 3.29 -0.93
CA VAL A 118 3.21 2.85 -0.09
C VAL A 118 2.73 2.27 1.24
N ALA A 119 1.87 2.98 1.98
CA ALA A 119 1.31 2.49 3.24
C ALA A 119 0.43 1.24 3.04
N SER A 120 -0.38 1.22 1.98
CA SER A 120 -1.21 0.07 1.64
C SER A 120 -0.37 -1.14 1.23
N ALA A 121 0.72 -0.95 0.45
CA ALA A 121 1.66 -2.00 0.11
C ALA A 121 2.35 -2.57 1.35
N PHE A 122 2.76 -1.70 2.28
CA PHE A 122 3.29 -2.15 3.58
C PHE A 122 2.28 -3.02 4.32
N GLY A 123 1.02 -2.58 4.44
CA GLY A 123 -0.02 -3.36 5.13
C GLY A 123 -0.34 -4.69 4.45
N VAL A 124 -0.38 -4.71 3.10
CA VAL A 124 -0.54 -5.94 2.31
C VAL A 124 0.63 -6.89 2.53
N MET A 125 1.87 -6.40 2.44
CA MET A 125 3.07 -7.21 2.67
C MET A 125 3.20 -7.67 4.13
N LEU A 126 2.71 -6.89 5.10
CA LEU A 126 2.72 -7.30 6.51
C LEU A 126 1.87 -8.57 6.74
N VAL A 127 0.80 -8.76 5.95
CA VAL A 127 -0.03 -9.97 6.00
C VAL A 127 0.59 -11.11 5.17
N LEU A 128 1.03 -10.83 3.93
CA LEU A 128 1.48 -11.87 2.99
C LEU A 128 2.97 -12.24 3.20
N THR A 129 3.82 -11.28 3.49
CA THR A 129 5.28 -11.41 3.53
C THR A 129 5.87 -10.57 4.68
N PRO A 130 5.57 -10.89 5.96
CA PRO A 130 5.92 -10.03 7.10
C PRO A 130 7.41 -9.73 7.22
N GLY A 131 8.29 -10.69 6.89
CA GLY A 131 9.74 -10.47 6.88
C GLY A 131 10.18 -9.41 5.86
N VAL A 132 9.61 -9.44 4.63
CA VAL A 132 9.88 -8.44 3.60
C VAL A 132 9.33 -7.06 4.03
N ALA A 133 8.12 -7.04 4.60
CA ALA A 133 7.51 -5.81 5.11
C ALA A 133 8.40 -5.15 6.19
N LEU A 134 8.94 -5.93 7.12
CA LEU A 134 9.84 -5.43 8.17
C LEU A 134 11.12 -4.83 7.59
N VAL A 135 11.79 -5.52 6.67
CA VAL A 135 13.00 -5.02 5.99
C VAL A 135 12.69 -3.68 5.28
N CYS A 136 11.60 -3.63 4.53
CA CYS A 136 11.18 -2.40 3.85
C CYS A 136 10.84 -1.26 4.81
N ALA A 137 10.18 -1.54 5.93
CA ALA A 137 9.83 -0.54 6.94
C ALA A 137 11.09 0.04 7.62
N LEU A 138 12.04 -0.81 7.99
CA LEU A 138 13.31 -0.39 8.60
C LEU A 138 14.15 0.44 7.62
N LEU A 139 14.24 0.01 6.37
CA LEU A 139 14.95 0.75 5.33
C LEU A 139 14.28 2.11 5.06
N TRP A 140 12.94 2.12 4.97
CA TRP A 140 12.18 3.36 4.80
C TRP A 140 12.40 4.33 5.95
N ALA A 141 12.33 3.86 7.20
CA ALA A 141 12.53 4.69 8.39
C ALA A 141 13.96 5.25 8.45
N LEU A 142 14.97 4.43 8.18
CA LEU A 142 16.37 4.84 8.13
C LEU A 142 16.60 5.94 7.08
N LEU A 143 16.12 5.73 5.85
CA LEU A 143 16.29 6.68 4.76
C LEU A 143 15.48 7.96 4.98
N ALA A 144 14.24 7.85 5.50
CA ALA A 144 13.43 9.01 5.85
C ALA A 144 14.09 9.88 6.92
N TRP A 145 14.76 9.27 7.90
CA TRP A 145 15.52 9.96 8.93
C TRP A 145 16.80 10.62 8.36
N ARG A 146 17.56 9.90 7.51
CA ARG A 146 18.84 10.37 6.98
C ARG A 146 18.71 11.38 5.84
N VAL A 147 17.87 11.05 4.86
CA VAL A 147 17.72 11.82 3.61
C VAL A 147 16.62 12.87 3.72
N ARG A 148 15.70 12.69 4.66
CA ARG A 148 14.54 13.58 4.89
C ARG A 148 13.65 13.79 3.66
N THR A 149 13.61 12.82 2.76
CA THR A 149 12.79 12.85 1.54
C THR A 149 12.00 11.54 1.44
N ALA A 150 10.68 11.63 1.60
CA ALA A 150 9.80 10.45 1.58
C ALA A 150 9.84 9.68 0.26
N ALA A 151 9.98 10.39 -0.86
CA ALA A 151 10.05 9.76 -2.17
C ALA A 151 11.28 8.86 -2.31
N VAL A 152 12.46 9.34 -1.87
CA VAL A 152 13.71 8.55 -1.88
C VAL A 152 13.56 7.31 -1.02
N ALA A 153 13.05 7.46 0.22
CA ALA A 153 12.83 6.34 1.12
C ALA A 153 11.87 5.30 0.52
N SER A 154 10.77 5.76 -0.11
CA SER A 154 9.78 4.88 -0.71
C SER A 154 10.28 4.15 -1.95
N LEU A 155 11.00 4.84 -2.83
CA LEU A 155 11.59 4.25 -4.04
C LEU A 155 12.66 3.20 -3.70
N ALA A 156 13.56 3.53 -2.76
CA ALA A 156 14.60 2.60 -2.34
C ALA A 156 14.01 1.36 -1.64
N SER A 157 13.04 1.54 -0.74
CA SER A 157 12.39 0.42 -0.06
C SER A 157 11.59 -0.45 -1.04
N ALA A 158 10.90 0.15 -2.01
CA ALA A 158 10.19 -0.59 -3.05
C ALA A 158 11.16 -1.38 -3.94
N ALA A 159 12.31 -0.81 -4.30
CA ALA A 159 13.33 -1.51 -5.09
C ALA A 159 14.02 -2.65 -4.31
N ALA A 160 14.14 -2.53 -2.99
CA ALA A 160 14.70 -3.57 -2.13
C ALA A 160 13.73 -4.74 -1.89
N ALA A 161 12.41 -4.51 -1.98
CA ALA A 161 11.40 -5.51 -1.67
C ALA A 161 11.51 -6.81 -2.50
N PRO A 162 11.65 -6.79 -3.85
CA PRO A 162 11.86 -8.01 -4.64
C PRO A 162 13.12 -8.77 -4.24
N LEU A 163 14.21 -8.06 -3.96
CA LEU A 163 15.47 -8.68 -3.54
C LEU A 163 15.31 -9.40 -2.19
N ALA A 164 14.69 -8.74 -1.20
CA ALA A 164 14.40 -9.35 0.09
C ALA A 164 13.47 -10.57 -0.05
N SER A 165 12.50 -10.52 -0.99
CA SER A 165 11.54 -11.62 -1.19
C SER A 165 12.17 -12.90 -1.74
N LEU A 166 13.30 -12.82 -2.44
CA LEU A 166 14.02 -14.00 -2.94
C LEU A 166 14.40 -14.98 -1.80
N TRP A 167 14.72 -14.44 -0.63
CA TRP A 167 15.12 -15.26 0.53
C TRP A 167 14.03 -15.40 1.59
N LEU A 168 13.23 -14.33 1.80
CA LEU A 168 12.27 -14.30 2.90
C LEU A 168 10.87 -14.76 2.52
N ALA A 169 10.52 -14.75 1.23
CA ALA A 169 9.19 -15.12 0.74
C ALA A 169 9.25 -15.53 -0.75
N PRO A 170 9.96 -16.62 -1.12
CA PRO A 170 10.19 -16.98 -2.52
C PRO A 170 8.91 -17.19 -3.32
N ASP A 171 7.84 -17.71 -2.72
CA ASP A 171 6.55 -17.94 -3.37
C ASP A 171 5.83 -16.64 -3.76
N TYR A 172 6.24 -15.50 -3.20
CA TYR A 172 5.65 -14.19 -3.44
C TYR A 172 6.51 -13.24 -4.29
N VAL A 173 7.67 -13.68 -4.81
CA VAL A 173 8.59 -12.80 -5.57
C VAL A 173 7.88 -12.08 -6.71
N VAL A 174 7.11 -12.80 -7.53
CA VAL A 174 6.37 -12.22 -8.67
C VAL A 174 5.33 -11.20 -8.18
N VAL A 175 4.64 -11.51 -7.09
CA VAL A 175 3.66 -10.62 -6.45
C VAL A 175 4.33 -9.34 -5.96
N VAL A 176 5.46 -9.46 -5.26
CA VAL A 176 6.22 -8.31 -4.74
C VAL A 176 6.77 -7.44 -5.87
N ILE A 177 7.22 -8.06 -6.98
CA ILE A 177 7.60 -7.32 -8.19
C ILE A 177 6.42 -6.50 -8.72
N ALA A 178 5.22 -7.07 -8.81
CA ALA A 178 4.03 -6.35 -9.29
C ALA A 178 3.68 -5.17 -8.37
N PHE A 179 3.78 -5.32 -7.04
CA PHE A 179 3.58 -4.23 -6.08
C PHE A 179 4.64 -3.13 -6.26
N THR A 180 5.90 -3.53 -6.40
CA THR A 180 7.00 -2.60 -6.66
C THR A 180 6.77 -1.79 -7.92
N LEU A 181 6.43 -2.43 -9.04
CA LEU A 181 6.17 -1.75 -10.31
C LEU A 181 5.04 -0.72 -10.17
N LEU A 182 3.95 -1.07 -9.48
CA LEU A 182 2.87 -0.11 -9.25
C LEU A 182 3.36 1.10 -8.42
N VAL A 183 4.12 0.86 -7.35
CA VAL A 183 4.69 1.96 -6.54
C VAL A 183 5.62 2.84 -7.37
N LEU A 184 6.51 2.26 -8.20
CA LEU A 184 7.41 3.00 -9.08
C LEU A 184 6.63 3.87 -10.08
N VAL A 185 5.62 3.31 -10.75
CA VAL A 185 4.73 4.04 -11.67
C VAL A 185 4.07 5.22 -10.97
N ARG A 186 3.59 5.01 -9.73
CA ARG A 186 2.96 6.08 -8.94
C ARG A 186 3.94 7.16 -8.45
N HIS A 187 5.24 6.91 -8.54
CA HIS A 187 6.30 7.86 -8.17
C HIS A 187 6.95 8.59 -9.35
N VAL A 188 6.47 8.41 -10.59
CA VAL A 188 7.07 9.04 -11.78
C VAL A 188 7.25 10.56 -11.61
N LEU A 189 6.23 11.28 -11.11
CA LEU A 189 6.34 12.72 -10.87
C LEU A 189 7.37 13.07 -9.78
N ASN A 190 7.55 12.21 -8.78
CA ASN A 190 8.57 12.41 -7.75
C ASN A 190 9.98 12.18 -8.32
N ILE A 191 10.15 11.17 -9.17
CA ILE A 191 11.42 10.92 -9.87
C ILE A 191 11.82 12.13 -10.72
N GLN A 192 10.86 12.71 -11.46
CA GLN A 192 11.10 13.93 -12.24
C GLN A 192 11.50 15.13 -11.35
N ARG A 193 10.80 15.30 -10.19
CA ARG A 193 11.14 16.36 -9.23
C ARG A 193 12.49 16.15 -8.56
N LEU A 194 12.82 14.91 -8.22
CA LEU A 194 14.15 14.57 -7.70
C LEU A 194 15.26 14.92 -8.69
N GLY A 195 15.06 14.63 -10.00
CA GLY A 195 16.02 15.00 -11.04
C GLY A 195 16.20 16.51 -11.23
N ARG A 196 15.21 17.33 -10.83
CA ARG A 196 15.28 18.79 -10.88
C ARG A 196 15.74 19.43 -9.55
N GLY A 197 15.83 18.65 -8.48
CA GLY A 197 16.14 19.16 -7.13
C GLY A 197 14.99 19.86 -6.41
N ASP A 198 13.73 19.70 -6.88
CA ASP A 198 12.53 20.37 -6.35
C ASP A 198 11.55 19.41 -5.62
N GLU A 199 11.97 18.19 -5.28
CA GLU A 199 11.15 17.27 -4.50
C GLU A 199 11.03 17.74 -3.03
N PRO A 200 9.80 17.87 -2.48
CA PRO A 200 9.60 18.33 -1.12
C PRO A 200 10.22 17.38 -0.07
N GLY A 201 10.90 17.93 0.91
CA GLY A 201 11.36 17.21 2.11
C GLY A 201 10.21 16.72 3.02
N LEU A 202 10.58 15.96 4.06
CA LEU A 202 9.68 15.51 5.14
C LEU A 202 9.61 16.53 6.26
#